data_0c6cb4aaa3b210349893905b85c6e69a
#
_entry.id   0c6cb4aaa3b210349893905b85c6e69a
#
_cell.length_a   1.000
_cell.length_b   1.000
_cell.length_c   1.000
_cell.angle_alpha   90.00
_cell.angle_beta   90.00
_cell.angle_gamma   90.00
#
_symmetry.space_group_name_H-M   'P 1'
#
loop_
_entity.id
_entity.type
_entity.pdbx_description
1 polymer ?
#
loop_
_entity_poly.entity_id
_entity_poly.type
_entity_poly.pdbx_seq_one_letter_code
_entity_poly.pdbx_strand_id
1 'polypeptide(L)'
;MNRFFEKRFIFHSYACRKGKGAHEASDTLSKWLYELEVVQGKKIYAIKGDIHHYFQSVAHDALKKEIRRYISDKALLKILDRIIDHNGIFPPGVGIPVGNLTSQLFANVYLNKLDQYVKHVLKMKYYVRYMDDFIILSEDPEELRHVLELIEEFLRRELKLELNPKTTILAAKNGINFVGYIHFKDHKRVRKDAMRRLKKLLKAFDTGEVELEDFDRSIESRFGHMKHADSYILIEETQEKIKEIKERKASA
;
A
#
# COMPACT_ATOMS: atom_id res chain seq x y z
N MET A 1 2.01 22.60 -3.65
CA MET A 1 2.71 21.78 -2.65
C MET A 1 3.15 20.42 -3.21
N ASN A 2 2.29 19.62 -3.87
CA ASN A 2 2.69 18.29 -4.37
C ASN A 2 3.96 18.32 -5.24
N ARG A 3 4.06 19.22 -6.23
CA ARG A 3 5.28 19.35 -7.08
C ARG A 3 6.55 19.67 -6.30
N PHE A 4 6.43 20.35 -5.16
CA PHE A 4 7.56 20.70 -4.32
C PHE A 4 8.10 19.50 -3.53
N PHE A 5 7.22 18.71 -2.91
CA PHE A 5 7.60 17.52 -2.15
C PHE A 5 7.93 16.33 -3.06
N GLU A 6 7.33 16.25 -4.26
CA GLU A 6 7.53 15.16 -5.21
C GLU A 6 9.02 14.90 -5.53
N LYS A 7 9.80 15.95 -5.66
CA LYS A 7 11.27 15.87 -5.93
C LYS A 7 12.08 15.35 -4.74
N ARG A 8 11.48 15.24 -3.55
CA ARG A 8 12.13 14.85 -2.30
C ARG A 8 11.79 13.44 -1.87
N PHE A 9 10.74 12.88 -2.43
CA PHE A 9 10.36 11.49 -2.19
C PHE A 9 11.30 10.54 -2.91
N ILE A 10 11.60 9.41 -2.28
CA ILE A 10 12.32 8.32 -2.95
C ILE A 10 11.53 7.84 -4.18
N PHE A 11 12.23 7.22 -5.14
CA PHE A 11 11.56 6.72 -6.34
C PHE A 11 10.49 5.66 -5.99
N HIS A 12 10.78 4.73 -5.08
CA HIS A 12 9.94 3.59 -4.76
C HIS A 12 8.92 3.82 -3.62
N SER A 13 8.44 5.06 -3.47
CA SER A 13 7.23 5.42 -2.72
C SER A 13 6.12 5.70 -3.73
N TYR A 14 4.96 5.02 -3.63
CA TYR A 14 3.99 4.93 -4.73
C TYR A 14 2.61 5.52 -4.44
N ALA A 15 2.18 5.60 -3.19
CA ALA A 15 0.84 6.04 -2.86
C ALA A 15 0.62 7.54 -3.10
N CYS A 16 -0.53 7.91 -3.64
CA CYS A 16 -0.96 9.31 -3.82
C CYS A 16 0.02 10.21 -4.59
N ARG A 17 0.75 9.65 -5.55
CA ARG A 17 1.72 10.33 -6.42
C ARG A 17 1.31 10.21 -7.88
N LYS A 18 1.51 11.29 -8.65
CA LYS A 18 1.19 11.30 -10.09
C LYS A 18 2.08 10.32 -10.86
N GLY A 19 1.48 9.51 -11.73
CA GLY A 19 2.18 8.49 -12.52
C GLY A 19 2.68 7.31 -11.70
N LYS A 20 2.17 7.15 -10.47
CA LYS A 20 2.44 6.04 -9.56
C LYS A 20 1.12 5.46 -9.05
N GLY A 21 1.16 4.38 -8.32
CA GLY A 21 -0.07 3.76 -7.82
C GLY A 21 0.17 2.33 -7.34
N ALA A 22 -0.89 1.64 -6.97
CA ALA A 22 -0.82 0.28 -6.46
C ALA A 22 -0.27 -0.72 -7.51
N HIS A 23 -0.62 -0.54 -8.78
CA HIS A 23 -0.14 -1.41 -9.86
C HIS A 23 1.36 -1.26 -10.09
N GLU A 24 1.86 -0.02 -10.19
CA GLU A 24 3.30 0.25 -10.33
C GLU A 24 4.12 -0.28 -9.12
N ALA A 25 3.58 -0.13 -7.90
CA ALA A 25 4.21 -0.70 -6.70
C ALA A 25 4.26 -2.24 -6.78
N SER A 26 3.15 -2.86 -7.19
CA SER A 26 3.02 -4.30 -7.41
C SER A 26 4.02 -4.79 -8.46
N ASP A 27 4.08 -4.14 -9.61
CA ASP A 27 4.96 -4.52 -10.72
C ASP A 27 6.43 -4.36 -10.37
N THR A 28 6.78 -3.33 -9.59
CA THR A 28 8.13 -3.17 -9.05
C THR A 28 8.54 -4.35 -8.17
N LEU A 29 7.68 -4.77 -7.24
CA LEU A 29 7.96 -5.93 -6.39
C LEU A 29 8.08 -7.21 -7.21
N SER A 30 7.15 -7.45 -8.15
CA SER A 30 7.19 -8.63 -9.03
C SER A 30 8.47 -8.68 -9.86
N LYS A 31 8.89 -7.53 -10.43
CA LYS A 31 10.16 -7.43 -11.19
C LYS A 31 11.37 -7.77 -10.34
N TRP A 32 11.44 -7.29 -9.11
CA TRP A 32 12.56 -7.59 -8.22
C TRP A 32 12.60 -9.07 -7.82
N LEU A 33 11.45 -9.67 -7.51
CA LEU A 33 11.38 -11.09 -7.17
C LEU A 33 11.82 -11.96 -8.36
N TYR A 34 11.33 -11.65 -9.57
CA TYR A 34 11.73 -12.36 -10.78
C TYR A 34 13.24 -12.26 -11.02
N GLU A 35 13.80 -11.05 -10.95
CA GLU A 35 15.23 -10.83 -11.16
C GLU A 35 16.09 -11.59 -10.12
N LEU A 36 15.70 -11.50 -8.85
CA LEU A 36 16.50 -12.10 -7.76
C LEU A 36 16.34 -13.62 -7.69
N GLU A 37 15.13 -14.16 -7.74
CA GLU A 37 14.88 -15.58 -7.52
C GLU A 37 14.93 -16.40 -8.82
N VAL A 38 14.49 -15.84 -9.97
CA VAL A 38 14.46 -16.58 -11.24
C VAL A 38 15.76 -16.38 -12.01
N VAL A 39 16.18 -15.12 -12.25
CA VAL A 39 17.38 -14.84 -13.06
C VAL A 39 18.67 -15.12 -12.29
N GLN A 40 18.74 -14.68 -11.02
CA GLN A 40 19.95 -14.82 -10.21
C GLN A 40 19.96 -16.09 -9.34
N GLY A 41 18.85 -16.84 -9.27
CA GLY A 41 18.76 -18.09 -8.50
C GLY A 41 18.86 -17.92 -6.97
N LYS A 42 18.61 -16.71 -6.45
CA LYS A 42 18.79 -16.38 -5.05
C LYS A 42 17.57 -16.80 -4.21
N LYS A 43 17.82 -17.12 -2.94
CA LYS A 43 16.76 -17.36 -1.97
C LYS A 43 16.45 -16.04 -1.26
N ILE A 44 15.25 -15.52 -1.43
CA ILE A 44 14.86 -14.19 -0.95
C ILE A 44 13.92 -14.29 0.25
N TYR A 45 14.15 -13.37 1.20
CA TYR A 45 13.32 -13.10 2.35
C TYR A 45 12.80 -11.67 2.26
N ALA A 46 11.66 -11.41 2.90
CA ALA A 46 11.04 -10.10 2.89
C ALA A 46 10.62 -9.67 4.30
N ILE A 47 10.90 -8.43 4.69
CA ILE A 47 10.10 -7.74 5.69
C ILE A 47 8.81 -7.33 5.01
N LYS A 48 7.66 -7.75 5.56
CA LYS A 48 6.37 -7.14 5.29
C LYS A 48 6.03 -6.27 6.50
N GLY A 49 6.23 -4.97 6.36
CA GLY A 49 6.00 -3.98 7.40
C GLY A 49 4.75 -3.16 7.14
N ASP A 50 4.05 -2.80 8.23
CA ASP A 50 2.86 -1.97 8.22
C ASP A 50 2.88 -1.09 9.48
N ILE A 51 2.40 0.15 9.40
CA ILE A 51 2.37 1.07 10.54
C ILE A 51 1.02 0.95 11.28
N HIS A 52 1.09 0.77 12.59
CA HIS A 52 -0.11 0.64 13.41
C HIS A 52 -0.92 1.94 13.44
N HIS A 53 -2.19 1.85 13.03
CA HIS A 53 -3.13 2.99 13.02
C HIS A 53 -2.54 4.28 12.45
N TYR A 54 -1.83 4.20 11.32
CA TYR A 54 -0.97 5.25 10.80
C TYR A 54 -1.60 6.65 10.82
N PHE A 55 -2.76 6.85 10.18
CA PHE A 55 -3.41 8.16 10.09
C PHE A 55 -3.81 8.74 11.45
N GLN A 56 -4.20 7.88 12.39
CA GLN A 56 -4.55 8.27 13.76
C GLN A 56 -3.32 8.59 14.62
N SER A 57 -2.16 8.05 14.25
CA SER A 57 -0.92 8.12 15.07
C SER A 57 0.05 9.22 14.62
N VAL A 58 -0.24 9.96 13.54
CA VAL A 58 0.63 11.04 13.07
C VAL A 58 0.73 12.15 14.12
N ALA A 59 1.90 12.34 14.71
CA ALA A 59 2.15 13.38 15.71
C ALA A 59 2.31 14.75 15.02
N HIS A 60 1.48 15.74 15.40
CA HIS A 60 1.45 17.06 14.77
C HIS A 60 2.77 17.81 14.92
N ASP A 61 3.42 17.76 16.08
CA ASP A 61 4.69 18.40 16.36
C ASP A 61 5.82 17.85 15.43
N ALA A 62 5.87 16.52 15.27
CA ALA A 62 6.84 15.88 14.40
C ALA A 62 6.55 16.15 12.92
N LEU A 63 5.28 16.15 12.50
CA LEU A 63 4.87 16.51 11.14
C LEU A 63 5.21 17.98 10.82
N LYS A 64 4.87 18.91 11.71
CA LYS A 64 5.20 20.33 11.58
C LYS A 64 6.70 20.55 11.53
N LYS A 65 7.48 19.84 12.37
CA LYS A 65 8.95 19.89 12.34
C LYS A 65 9.48 19.44 10.98
N GLU A 66 8.95 18.35 10.43
CA GLU A 66 9.39 17.84 9.12
C GLU A 66 9.05 18.80 7.98
N ILE A 67 7.85 19.41 7.97
CA ILE A 67 7.46 20.41 6.97
C ILE A 67 8.38 21.64 7.02
N ARG A 68 8.74 22.10 8.22
CA ARG A 68 9.64 23.28 8.42
C ARG A 68 11.07 23.05 7.95
N ARG A 69 11.50 21.83 7.74
CA ARG A 69 12.79 21.53 7.10
C ARG A 69 12.84 21.98 5.63
N TYR A 70 11.68 22.11 5.01
CA TYR A 70 11.56 22.37 3.57
C TYR A 70 10.87 23.70 3.25
N ILE A 71 10.05 24.21 4.14
CA ILE A 71 9.26 25.43 3.95
C ILE A 71 9.65 26.44 5.02
N SER A 72 10.08 27.64 4.59
CA SER A 72 10.44 28.76 5.45
C SER A 72 9.41 29.90 5.43
N ASP A 73 8.48 29.91 4.46
CA ASP A 73 7.43 30.92 4.36
C ASP A 73 6.48 30.87 5.57
N LYS A 74 6.54 31.92 6.40
CA LYS A 74 5.78 31.99 7.66
C LYS A 74 4.26 32.03 7.44
N ALA A 75 3.78 32.69 6.36
CA ALA A 75 2.37 32.77 6.08
C ALA A 75 1.81 31.40 5.66
N LEU A 76 2.53 30.69 4.79
CA LEU A 76 2.19 29.34 4.39
C LEU A 76 2.25 28.36 5.58
N LEU A 77 3.29 28.43 6.41
CA LEU A 77 3.40 27.59 7.60
C LEU A 77 2.22 27.78 8.56
N LYS A 78 1.76 29.02 8.77
CA LYS A 78 0.58 29.32 9.61
C LYS A 78 -0.70 28.65 9.08
N ILE A 79 -0.87 28.61 7.75
CA ILE A 79 -1.99 27.93 7.11
C ILE A 79 -1.88 26.41 7.30
N LEU A 80 -0.69 25.85 7.05
CA LEU A 80 -0.43 24.41 7.21
C LEU A 80 -0.64 23.96 8.65
N ASP A 81 -0.17 24.72 9.62
CA ASP A 81 -0.37 24.43 11.04
C ASP A 81 -1.86 24.36 11.39
N ARG A 82 -2.66 25.30 10.90
CA ARG A 82 -4.12 25.26 11.12
C ARG A 82 -4.78 24.03 10.51
N ILE A 83 -4.34 23.63 9.30
CA ILE A 83 -4.87 22.42 8.64
C ILE A 83 -4.49 21.16 9.43
N ILE A 84 -3.25 21.09 9.94
CA ILE A 84 -2.76 19.96 10.73
C ILE A 84 -3.49 19.90 12.08
N ASP A 85 -3.67 21.04 12.75
CA ASP A 85 -4.32 21.11 14.06
C ASP A 85 -5.84 20.88 13.98
N HIS A 86 -6.43 21.06 12.81
CA HIS A 86 -7.85 20.74 12.58
C HIS A 86 -8.01 19.23 12.29
N ASN A 87 -7.83 18.43 13.32
CA ASN A 87 -7.74 16.96 13.24
C ASN A 87 -9.09 16.23 13.38
N GLY A 88 -10.20 16.95 13.41
CA GLY A 88 -11.55 16.37 13.47
C GLY A 88 -11.81 15.61 14.77
N ILE A 89 -11.88 14.27 14.70
CA ILE A 89 -12.29 13.38 15.81
C ILE A 89 -11.13 12.85 16.66
N PHE A 90 -9.89 13.17 16.33
CA PHE A 90 -8.72 12.64 17.06
C PHE A 90 -8.38 13.49 18.30
N PRO A 91 -7.64 12.93 19.27
CA PRO A 91 -7.12 13.69 20.39
C PRO A 91 -6.24 14.86 19.94
N PRO A 92 -6.16 15.96 20.73
CA PRO A 92 -5.30 17.09 20.36
C PRO A 92 -3.84 16.68 20.14
N GLY A 93 -3.22 17.20 19.08
CA GLY A 93 -1.81 16.99 18.77
C GLY A 93 -1.46 15.70 18.02
N VAL A 94 -2.45 14.85 17.71
CA VAL A 94 -2.25 13.63 16.92
C VAL A 94 -3.38 13.41 15.91
N GLY A 95 -3.05 12.68 14.86
CA GLY A 95 -4.00 12.23 13.85
C GLY A 95 -4.23 13.22 12.70
N ILE A 96 -4.38 12.69 11.52
CA ILE A 96 -4.79 13.42 10.30
C ILE A 96 -6.01 12.73 9.69
N PRO A 97 -7.05 13.48 9.27
CA PRO A 97 -8.30 12.90 8.79
C PRO A 97 -8.09 12.12 7.48
N VAL A 98 -8.66 10.92 7.39
CA VAL A 98 -8.65 10.10 6.18
C VAL A 98 -9.56 10.73 5.12
N GLY A 99 -9.13 10.67 3.84
CA GLY A 99 -9.93 11.14 2.71
C GLY A 99 -9.61 12.56 2.24
N ASN A 100 -8.95 13.38 3.04
CA ASN A 100 -8.52 14.71 2.61
C ASN A 100 -7.25 14.64 1.74
N LEU A 101 -7.22 15.42 0.67
CA LEU A 101 -6.06 15.51 -0.22
C LEU A 101 -4.79 15.99 0.49
N THR A 102 -4.93 16.91 1.44
CA THR A 102 -3.82 17.39 2.29
C THR A 102 -3.29 16.30 3.20
N SER A 103 -4.15 15.47 3.77
CA SER A 103 -3.75 14.37 4.64
C SER A 103 -2.92 13.31 3.90
N GLN A 104 -3.25 13.04 2.64
CA GLN A 104 -2.46 12.13 1.79
C GLN A 104 -1.04 12.68 1.55
N LEU A 105 -0.91 13.98 1.31
CA LEU A 105 0.38 14.63 1.18
C LEU A 105 1.15 14.59 2.50
N PHE A 106 0.52 14.95 3.61
CA PHE A 106 1.14 14.96 4.94
C PHE A 106 1.61 13.56 5.34
N ALA A 107 0.82 12.54 5.06
CA ALA A 107 1.19 11.15 5.27
C ALA A 107 2.48 10.78 4.51
N ASN A 108 2.58 11.14 3.22
CA ASN A 108 3.80 10.89 2.45
C ASN A 108 4.99 11.73 2.95
N VAL A 109 4.79 12.99 3.33
CA VAL A 109 5.86 13.85 3.89
C VAL A 109 6.37 13.27 5.20
N TYR A 110 5.48 12.79 6.06
CA TYR A 110 5.83 12.23 7.36
C TYR A 110 6.68 10.96 7.22
N LEU A 111 6.23 9.99 6.42
CA LEU A 111 6.98 8.75 6.20
C LEU A 111 8.17 8.89 5.24
N ASN A 112 8.30 10.00 4.53
CA ASN A 112 9.52 10.24 3.75
C ASN A 112 10.78 10.22 4.63
N LYS A 113 10.66 10.58 5.91
CA LYS A 113 11.78 10.49 6.86
C LYS A 113 12.23 9.04 7.06
N LEU A 114 11.28 8.11 7.16
CA LEU A 114 11.56 6.66 7.16
C LEU A 114 12.19 6.22 5.82
N ASP A 115 11.62 6.67 4.70
CA ASP A 115 12.13 6.32 3.36
C ASP A 115 13.60 6.71 3.21
N GLN A 116 13.96 7.94 3.62
CA GLN A 116 15.34 8.43 3.59
C GLN A 116 16.27 7.61 4.51
N TYR A 117 15.78 7.24 5.70
CA TYR A 117 16.53 6.41 6.64
C TYR A 117 16.82 5.02 6.05
N VAL A 118 15.80 4.34 5.55
CA VAL A 118 15.93 3.00 4.95
C VAL A 118 16.86 3.01 3.73
N LYS A 119 16.72 4.02 2.85
CA LYS A 119 17.49 4.10 1.60
C LYS A 119 18.92 4.58 1.79
N HIS A 120 19.16 5.56 2.65
CA HIS A 120 20.45 6.24 2.72
C HIS A 120 21.27 5.90 3.95
N VAL A 121 20.64 5.51 5.08
CA VAL A 121 21.33 5.09 6.30
C VAL A 121 21.46 3.57 6.33
N LEU A 122 20.33 2.84 6.24
CA LEU A 122 20.34 1.38 6.22
C LEU A 122 20.76 0.80 4.86
N LYS A 123 20.78 1.61 3.80
CA LYS A 123 21.22 1.27 2.43
C LYS A 123 20.47 0.09 1.80
N MET A 124 19.23 -0.15 2.22
CA MET A 124 18.42 -1.24 1.69
C MET A 124 18.04 -0.97 0.22
N LYS A 125 18.61 -1.77 -0.70
CA LYS A 125 18.44 -1.60 -2.15
C LYS A 125 16.99 -1.84 -2.57
N TYR A 126 16.40 -2.93 -2.15
CA TYR A 126 15.06 -3.40 -2.53
C TYR A 126 14.04 -3.01 -1.45
N TYR A 127 13.65 -1.74 -1.45
CA TYR A 127 12.66 -1.14 -0.56
C TYR A 127 11.57 -0.48 -1.38
N VAL A 128 10.32 -0.87 -1.16
CA VAL A 128 9.13 -0.28 -1.78
C VAL A 128 8.08 0.02 -0.71
N ARG A 129 7.43 1.18 -0.82
CA ARG A 129 6.37 1.60 0.09
C ARG A 129 5.12 2.07 -0.66
N TYR A 130 3.98 1.64 -0.15
CA TYR A 130 2.66 2.13 -0.55
C TYR A 130 1.90 2.60 0.69
N MET A 131 1.82 3.89 0.94
CA MET A 131 1.32 4.54 2.16
C MET A 131 2.10 4.05 3.39
N ASP A 132 1.46 3.34 4.30
CA ASP A 132 1.96 2.72 5.53
C ASP A 132 2.49 1.29 5.33
N ASP A 133 2.11 0.63 4.23
CA ASP A 133 2.55 -0.73 3.89
C ASP A 133 3.89 -0.68 3.12
N PHE A 134 4.90 -1.44 3.57
CA PHE A 134 6.20 -1.47 2.92
C PHE A 134 6.81 -2.87 2.88
N ILE A 135 7.66 -3.08 1.86
CA ILE A 135 8.41 -4.32 1.66
C ILE A 135 9.90 -3.99 1.56
N ILE A 136 10.72 -4.78 2.24
CA ILE A 136 12.18 -4.79 2.10
C ILE A 136 12.61 -6.22 1.77
N LEU A 137 13.43 -6.39 0.71
CA LEU A 137 13.95 -7.70 0.32
C LEU A 137 15.44 -7.82 0.63
N SER A 138 15.85 -8.98 1.12
CA SER A 138 17.25 -9.40 1.27
C SER A 138 17.40 -10.92 1.09
N GLU A 139 18.62 -11.35 0.81
CA GLU A 139 19.02 -12.77 0.81
C GLU A 139 19.29 -13.28 2.23
N ASP A 140 19.60 -12.36 3.14
CA ASP A 140 19.94 -12.66 4.54
C ASP A 140 18.78 -12.32 5.48
N PRO A 141 18.14 -13.31 6.11
CA PRO A 141 17.08 -13.07 7.08
C PRO A 141 17.58 -12.44 8.40
N GLU A 142 18.86 -12.60 8.76
CA GLU A 142 19.42 -11.96 9.96
C GLU A 142 19.64 -10.46 9.70
N GLU A 143 20.12 -10.08 8.51
CA GLU A 143 20.14 -8.68 8.10
C GLU A 143 18.74 -8.05 8.22
N LEU A 144 17.69 -8.74 7.77
CA LEU A 144 16.33 -8.24 7.86
C LEU A 144 15.84 -8.10 9.30
N ARG A 145 16.23 -9.00 10.24
CA ARG A 145 15.89 -8.87 11.66
C ARG A 145 16.51 -7.60 12.24
N HIS A 146 17.80 -7.42 12.00
CA HIS A 146 18.50 -6.22 12.46
C HIS A 146 17.92 -4.93 11.87
N VAL A 147 17.64 -4.93 10.56
CA VAL A 147 16.98 -3.81 9.87
C VAL A 147 15.61 -3.51 10.48
N LEU A 148 14.83 -4.54 10.81
CA LEU A 148 13.50 -4.36 11.41
C LEU A 148 13.58 -3.71 12.81
N GLU A 149 14.52 -4.15 13.65
CA GLU A 149 14.78 -3.55 14.96
C GLU A 149 15.17 -2.07 14.85
N LEU A 150 16.05 -1.74 13.90
CA LEU A 150 16.47 -0.36 13.65
C LEU A 150 15.31 0.51 13.13
N ILE A 151 14.44 -0.04 12.29
CA ILE A 151 13.23 0.66 11.82
C ILE A 151 12.27 0.90 12.97
N GLU A 152 12.04 -0.08 13.84
CA GLU A 152 11.14 0.05 14.99
C GLU A 152 11.63 1.13 15.97
N GLU A 153 12.92 1.13 16.29
CA GLU A 153 13.53 2.17 17.13
C GLU A 153 13.41 3.55 16.47
N PHE A 154 13.70 3.65 15.17
CA PHE A 154 13.60 4.90 14.41
C PHE A 154 12.17 5.45 14.40
N LEU A 155 11.18 4.62 14.11
CA LEU A 155 9.76 5.00 14.10
C LEU A 155 9.33 5.55 15.46
N ARG A 156 9.65 4.85 16.54
CA ARG A 156 9.32 5.26 17.91
C ARG A 156 9.98 6.59 18.29
N ARG A 157 11.29 6.72 18.06
CA ARG A 157 12.07 7.89 18.47
C ARG A 157 11.81 9.13 17.63
N GLU A 158 11.78 8.96 16.31
CA GLU A 158 11.79 10.08 15.36
C GLU A 158 10.40 10.47 14.85
N LEU A 159 9.47 9.54 14.83
CA LEU A 159 8.13 9.71 14.27
C LEU A 159 7.00 9.41 15.27
N LYS A 160 7.30 8.94 16.48
CA LYS A 160 6.30 8.54 17.48
C LYS A 160 5.28 7.55 16.92
N LEU A 161 5.74 6.65 16.06
CA LEU A 161 4.95 5.61 15.40
C LEU A 161 5.38 4.24 15.88
N GLU A 162 4.46 3.27 15.77
CA GLU A 162 4.69 1.87 16.08
C GLU A 162 4.40 0.99 14.86
N LEU A 163 5.15 -0.10 14.73
CA LEU A 163 4.84 -1.12 13.74
C LEU A 163 3.57 -1.89 14.14
N ASN A 164 2.80 -2.29 13.14
CA ASN A 164 1.69 -3.21 13.35
C ASN A 164 2.22 -4.56 13.86
N PRO A 165 1.60 -5.19 14.89
CA PRO A 165 1.98 -6.53 15.36
C PRO A 165 1.99 -7.62 14.28
N LYS A 166 1.35 -7.38 13.13
CA LYS A 166 1.37 -8.26 11.96
C LYS A 166 2.61 -8.10 11.08
N THR A 167 3.49 -7.13 11.39
CA THR A 167 4.78 -6.98 10.71
C THR A 167 5.59 -8.25 10.90
N THR A 168 6.12 -8.78 9.80
CA THR A 168 6.79 -10.09 9.83
C THR A 168 7.89 -10.20 8.80
N ILE A 169 8.82 -11.12 9.07
CA ILE A 169 9.81 -11.56 8.09
C ILE A 169 9.37 -12.93 7.56
N LEU A 170 9.32 -13.07 6.25
CA LEU A 170 8.90 -14.30 5.59
C LEU A 170 9.81 -14.64 4.40
N ALA A 171 9.89 -15.92 4.06
CA ALA A 171 10.53 -16.35 2.82
C ALA A 171 9.62 -15.97 1.63
N ALA A 172 10.16 -15.33 0.59
CA ALA A 172 9.42 -14.86 -0.58
C ALA A 172 8.67 -15.99 -1.29
N LYS A 173 9.20 -17.22 -1.28
CA LYS A 173 8.54 -18.42 -1.82
C LYS A 173 7.15 -18.71 -1.25
N ASN A 174 6.85 -18.20 -0.04
CA ASN A 174 5.53 -18.36 0.60
C ASN A 174 4.50 -17.36 0.07
N GLY A 175 4.92 -16.43 -0.79
CA GLY A 175 4.10 -15.36 -1.34
C GLY A 175 4.05 -14.11 -0.45
N ILE A 176 4.38 -12.97 -1.03
CA ILE A 176 4.38 -11.67 -0.35
C ILE A 176 3.07 -10.94 -0.64
N ASN A 177 2.29 -10.68 0.41
CA ASN A 177 1.05 -9.92 0.29
C ASN A 177 1.33 -8.42 0.27
N PHE A 178 1.09 -7.75 -0.86
CA PHE A 178 1.31 -6.33 -1.05
C PHE A 178 0.31 -5.72 -2.03
N VAL A 179 -0.24 -4.55 -1.72
CA VAL A 179 -1.17 -3.74 -2.55
C VAL A 179 -2.27 -4.53 -3.26
N GLY A 180 -2.86 -5.50 -2.57
CA GLY A 180 -4.01 -6.26 -3.08
C GLY A 180 -3.68 -7.58 -3.77
N TYR A 181 -2.40 -7.91 -3.91
CA TYR A 181 -1.92 -9.14 -4.55
C TYR A 181 -1.03 -9.95 -3.62
N ILE A 182 -0.85 -11.24 -3.96
CA ILE A 182 0.15 -12.13 -3.38
C ILE A 182 1.20 -12.37 -4.46
N HIS A 183 2.42 -11.89 -4.23
CA HIS A 183 3.54 -11.94 -5.17
C HIS A 183 4.39 -13.18 -4.92
N PHE A 184 4.68 -13.91 -5.98
CA PHE A 184 5.65 -15.00 -6.04
C PHE A 184 6.78 -14.63 -7.01
N LYS A 185 7.78 -15.48 -7.13
CA LYS A 185 8.96 -15.23 -7.97
C LYS A 185 8.66 -14.97 -9.45
N ASP A 186 7.63 -15.60 -10.00
CA ASP A 186 7.30 -15.65 -11.43
C ASP A 186 5.84 -15.29 -11.75
N HIS A 187 5.01 -15.14 -10.73
CA HIS A 187 3.60 -14.78 -10.91
C HIS A 187 3.04 -14.01 -9.71
N LYS A 188 1.86 -13.44 -9.87
CA LYS A 188 1.10 -12.84 -8.77
C LYS A 188 -0.36 -13.25 -8.83
N ARG A 189 -0.97 -13.42 -7.65
CA ARG A 189 -2.37 -13.83 -7.48
C ARG A 189 -3.19 -12.76 -6.79
N VAL A 190 -4.47 -12.71 -7.12
CA VAL A 190 -5.45 -11.92 -6.37
C VAL A 190 -5.62 -12.49 -4.96
N ARG A 191 -5.79 -11.63 -3.96
CA ARG A 191 -5.98 -12.04 -2.56
C ARG A 191 -7.27 -12.82 -2.34
N LYS A 192 -7.25 -13.75 -1.38
CA LYS A 192 -8.41 -14.59 -1.02
C LYS A 192 -9.65 -13.77 -0.61
N ASP A 193 -9.45 -12.62 0.05
CA ASP A 193 -10.55 -11.75 0.45
C ASP A 193 -11.24 -11.06 -0.75
N ALA A 194 -10.50 -10.68 -1.79
CA ALA A 194 -11.06 -10.18 -3.03
C ALA A 194 -11.89 -11.27 -3.74
N MET A 195 -11.41 -12.53 -3.72
CA MET A 195 -12.15 -13.67 -4.26
C MET A 195 -13.43 -13.97 -3.47
N ARG A 196 -13.39 -13.87 -2.14
CA ARG A 196 -14.61 -14.01 -1.32
C ARG A 196 -15.64 -12.93 -1.65
N ARG A 197 -15.19 -11.68 -1.82
CA ARG A 197 -16.07 -10.56 -2.21
C ARG A 197 -16.65 -10.74 -3.61
N LEU A 198 -15.88 -11.28 -4.57
CA LEU A 198 -16.38 -11.63 -5.90
C LEU A 198 -17.48 -12.69 -5.81
N LYS A 199 -17.25 -13.80 -5.10
CA LYS A 199 -18.24 -14.86 -4.91
C LYS A 199 -19.52 -14.36 -4.23
N LYS A 200 -19.39 -13.46 -3.24
CA LYS A 200 -20.54 -12.82 -2.57
C LYS A 200 -21.35 -11.95 -3.54
N LEU A 201 -20.66 -11.16 -4.39
CA LEU A 201 -21.32 -10.33 -5.40
C LEU A 201 -22.09 -11.18 -6.42
N LEU A 202 -21.48 -12.26 -6.92
CA LEU A 202 -22.14 -13.21 -7.85
C LEU A 202 -23.39 -13.81 -7.22
N LYS A 203 -23.32 -14.24 -5.96
CA LYS A 203 -24.47 -14.79 -5.24
C LYS A 203 -25.58 -13.73 -5.06
N ALA A 204 -25.24 -12.54 -4.62
CA ALA A 204 -26.20 -11.45 -4.42
C ALA A 204 -26.91 -11.04 -5.73
N PHE A 205 -26.20 -11.08 -6.86
CA PHE A 205 -26.78 -10.87 -8.18
C PHE A 205 -27.72 -12.02 -8.57
N ASP A 206 -27.31 -13.25 -8.33
CA ASP A 206 -28.10 -14.44 -8.61
C ASP A 206 -29.44 -14.46 -7.84
N THR A 207 -29.40 -14.09 -6.55
CA THR A 207 -30.60 -14.02 -5.67
C THR A 207 -31.46 -12.77 -5.88
N GLY A 208 -31.04 -11.81 -6.71
CA GLY A 208 -31.78 -10.56 -6.96
C GLY A 208 -31.59 -9.49 -5.88
N GLU A 209 -30.61 -9.65 -4.96
CA GLU A 209 -30.28 -8.64 -3.94
C GLU A 209 -29.53 -7.43 -4.53
N VAL A 210 -28.98 -7.55 -5.75
CA VAL A 210 -28.25 -6.50 -6.46
C VAL A 210 -28.80 -6.34 -7.86
N GLU A 211 -29.13 -5.10 -8.23
CA GLU A 211 -29.62 -4.75 -9.56
C GLU A 211 -28.52 -4.90 -10.63
N LEU A 212 -28.92 -5.11 -11.88
CA LEU A 212 -28.01 -5.39 -13.00
C LEU A 212 -26.98 -4.27 -13.20
N GLU A 213 -27.38 -3.01 -13.14
CA GLU A 213 -26.50 -1.86 -13.37
C GLU A 213 -25.41 -1.74 -12.30
N ASP A 214 -25.75 -1.92 -11.02
CA ASP A 214 -24.81 -1.89 -9.91
C ASP A 214 -23.89 -3.11 -9.92
N PHE A 215 -24.42 -4.28 -10.33
CA PHE A 215 -23.63 -5.49 -10.55
C PHE A 215 -22.59 -5.28 -11.65
N ASP A 216 -23.00 -4.80 -12.84
CA ASP A 216 -22.10 -4.61 -13.98
C ASP A 216 -20.99 -3.61 -13.64
N ARG A 217 -21.29 -2.50 -12.99
CA ARG A 217 -20.27 -1.54 -12.50
C ARG A 217 -19.30 -2.17 -11.50
N SER A 218 -19.82 -2.98 -10.57
CA SER A 218 -19.00 -3.65 -9.55
C SER A 218 -18.10 -4.73 -10.14
N ILE A 219 -18.59 -5.49 -11.14
CA ILE A 219 -17.83 -6.59 -11.75
C ILE A 219 -16.72 -6.06 -12.66
N GLU A 220 -16.98 -4.98 -13.43
CA GLU A 220 -15.96 -4.34 -14.25
C GLU A 220 -14.77 -3.84 -13.43
N SER A 221 -15.05 -3.18 -12.30
CA SER A 221 -14.00 -2.73 -11.38
C SER A 221 -13.16 -3.90 -10.84
N ARG A 222 -13.80 -5.05 -10.53
CA ARG A 222 -13.11 -6.25 -10.06
C ARG A 222 -12.28 -6.90 -11.15
N PHE A 223 -12.80 -7.00 -12.37
CA PHE A 223 -12.04 -7.51 -13.51
C PHE A 223 -10.85 -6.60 -13.83
N GLY A 224 -11.03 -5.27 -13.75
CA GLY A 224 -9.93 -4.32 -13.87
C GLY A 224 -8.80 -4.63 -12.88
N HIS A 225 -9.13 -4.89 -11.60
CA HIS A 225 -8.14 -5.30 -10.61
C HIS A 225 -7.53 -6.69 -10.91
N MET A 226 -8.35 -7.68 -11.29
CA MET A 226 -7.88 -9.04 -11.59
C MET A 226 -6.95 -9.12 -12.80
N LYS A 227 -7.15 -8.28 -13.82
CA LYS A 227 -6.28 -8.22 -15.02
C LYS A 227 -4.83 -7.89 -14.74
N HIS A 228 -4.52 -7.30 -13.58
CA HIS A 228 -3.16 -7.03 -13.14
C HIS A 228 -2.51 -8.22 -12.39
N ALA A 229 -3.18 -9.36 -12.31
CA ALA A 229 -2.66 -10.59 -11.75
C ALA A 229 -2.75 -11.72 -12.78
N ASP A 230 -2.12 -12.86 -12.51
CA ASP A 230 -2.21 -14.07 -13.35
C ASP A 230 -3.58 -14.74 -13.13
N SER A 231 -4.64 -14.10 -13.61
CA SER A 231 -6.04 -14.43 -13.34
C SER A 231 -6.88 -14.64 -14.60
N TYR A 232 -6.24 -14.89 -15.76
CA TYR A 232 -6.94 -15.00 -17.04
C TYR A 232 -8.05 -16.09 -17.00
N ILE A 233 -7.69 -17.31 -16.64
CA ILE A 233 -8.63 -18.43 -16.52
C ILE A 233 -9.77 -18.11 -15.56
N LEU A 234 -9.44 -17.50 -14.42
CA LEU A 234 -10.44 -17.14 -13.41
C LEU A 234 -11.42 -16.05 -13.91
N ILE A 235 -10.94 -15.12 -14.75
CA ILE A 235 -11.79 -14.11 -15.39
C ILE A 235 -12.75 -14.78 -16.38
N GLU A 236 -12.26 -15.69 -17.24
CA GLU A 236 -13.09 -16.44 -18.18
C GLU A 236 -14.17 -17.27 -17.46
N GLU A 237 -13.80 -18.11 -16.51
CA GLU A 237 -14.74 -18.90 -15.71
C GLU A 237 -15.81 -18.01 -15.01
N THR A 238 -15.40 -16.83 -14.56
CA THR A 238 -16.34 -15.89 -13.92
C THR A 238 -17.28 -15.28 -14.96
N GLN A 239 -16.81 -14.96 -16.16
CA GLN A 239 -17.64 -14.42 -17.25
C GLN A 239 -18.66 -15.44 -17.73
N GLU A 240 -18.28 -16.70 -17.90
CA GLU A 240 -19.21 -17.79 -18.24
C GLU A 240 -20.31 -17.91 -17.20
N LYS A 241 -19.96 -17.94 -15.92
CA LYS A 241 -20.93 -18.00 -14.81
C LYS A 241 -21.87 -16.80 -14.79
N ILE A 242 -21.39 -15.59 -15.08
CA ILE A 242 -22.22 -14.39 -15.18
C ILE A 242 -23.23 -14.55 -16.33
N LYS A 243 -22.79 -15.06 -17.47
CA LYS A 243 -23.64 -15.30 -18.63
C LYS A 243 -24.77 -16.29 -18.27
N GLU A 244 -24.46 -17.41 -17.65
CA GLU A 244 -25.46 -18.38 -17.20
C GLU A 244 -26.50 -17.78 -16.25
N ILE A 245 -26.06 -16.93 -15.28
CA ILE A 245 -26.98 -16.26 -14.35
C ILE A 245 -27.89 -15.29 -15.11
N LYS A 246 -27.35 -14.47 -16.05
CA LYS A 246 -28.13 -13.52 -16.84
C LYS A 246 -29.17 -14.22 -17.73
N GLU A 247 -28.79 -15.32 -18.39
CA GLU A 247 -29.70 -16.12 -19.24
C GLU A 247 -30.83 -16.74 -18.43
N ARG A 248 -30.54 -17.32 -17.26
CA ARG A 248 -31.55 -17.87 -16.36
C ARG A 248 -32.54 -16.80 -15.88
N LYS A 249 -32.05 -15.61 -15.52
CA LYS A 249 -32.91 -14.50 -15.08
C LYS A 249 -33.76 -13.91 -16.19
N ALA A 250 -33.31 -13.97 -17.44
CA ALA A 250 -34.09 -13.50 -18.59
C ALA A 250 -35.19 -14.51 -18.99
N SER A 251 -35.08 -15.77 -18.55
CA SER A 251 -36.02 -16.85 -18.85
C SER A 251 -37.04 -17.08 -17.73
N ALA A 252 -36.93 -16.40 -16.59
CA ALA A 252 -37.81 -16.50 -15.41
C ALA A 252 -38.76 -15.31 -15.34
#